data_3452fdbb0033b0d314e155dc2d503b7f
#
_entry.id   3452fdbb0033b0d314e155dc2d503b7f
#
_cell.length_a   1.000
_cell.length_b   1.000
_cell.length_c   1.000
_cell.angle_alpha   90.00
_cell.angle_beta   90.00
_cell.angle_gamma   90.00
#
_symmetry.space_group_name_H-M   'P 1'
#
loop_
_entity.id
_entity.type
_entity.pdbx_description
1 polymer ?
#
loop_
_entity_poly.entity_id
_entity_poly.type
_entity_poly.pdbx_seq_one_letter_code
_entity_poly.pdbx_strand_id
1 'polypeptide(L)'
;MNARSSDTLENFHDRSLWDPSWRDALVAGSMIAGMVLVLAGMGRQFWCECGSWVPWSWDIWTAHNSQHLIDPYFFSHVLHGVLFYWALLWVPRLNQTWRFLIAVGLEVSWEILENSPLIIERYREATMAVGYTGDSIANSVTDVAACMLGYWFSSRFGWRWSVALFVLSEIVMLILIRDNLLLNVLMLVSPIPAIQEWQSA
;
A
#
# COMPACT_ATOMS: atom_id res chain seq x y z
N MET A 1 -22.72 25.34 14.28
CA MET A 1 -22.42 25.36 12.82
C MET A 1 -21.76 24.05 12.34
N ASN A 2 -21.90 22.90 13.03
CA ASN A 2 -21.16 21.66 12.73
C ASN A 2 -22.00 20.44 12.30
N ALA A 3 -23.31 20.52 12.21
CA ALA A 3 -24.14 19.36 11.83
C ALA A 3 -24.18 19.13 10.31
N ARG A 4 -24.07 20.17 9.49
CA ARG A 4 -24.18 20.04 8.03
C ARG A 4 -22.99 19.34 7.34
N SER A 5 -21.80 19.33 7.93
CA SER A 5 -20.63 18.72 7.30
C SER A 5 -20.55 17.21 7.56
N SER A 6 -21.02 16.74 8.71
CA SER A 6 -21.12 15.31 9.03
C SER A 6 -22.18 14.61 8.17
N ASP A 7 -23.33 15.27 7.99
CA ASP A 7 -24.43 14.74 7.18
C ASP A 7 -24.06 14.61 5.69
N THR A 8 -23.19 15.46 5.18
CA THR A 8 -22.70 15.34 3.79
C THR A 8 -21.77 14.16 3.61
N LEU A 9 -20.84 13.89 4.52
CA LEU A 9 -19.94 12.75 4.44
C LEU A 9 -20.66 11.41 4.67
N GLU A 10 -21.62 11.38 5.59
CA GLU A 10 -22.46 10.19 5.82
C GLU A 10 -23.39 9.91 4.62
N ASN A 11 -23.98 10.94 4.01
CA ASN A 11 -24.77 10.81 2.80
C ASN A 11 -23.95 10.42 1.57
N PHE A 12 -22.66 10.81 1.49
CA PHE A 12 -21.75 10.33 0.44
C PHE A 12 -21.42 8.85 0.63
N HIS A 13 -21.26 8.41 1.87
CA HIS A 13 -20.97 7.01 2.19
C HIS A 13 -22.13 6.07 1.89
N ASP A 14 -23.36 6.46 2.26
CA ASP A 14 -24.58 5.64 2.04
C ASP A 14 -24.88 5.42 0.54
N ARG A 15 -24.44 6.32 -0.34
CA ARG A 15 -24.55 6.17 -1.80
C ARG A 15 -23.46 5.31 -2.42
N SER A 16 -22.48 4.84 -1.66
CA SER A 16 -21.24 4.27 -2.16
C SER A 16 -21.00 2.82 -1.76
N LEU A 17 -21.97 2.13 -1.15
CA LEU A 17 -21.85 0.70 -0.88
C LEU A 17 -21.61 -0.02 -2.20
N TRP A 18 -20.34 -0.35 -2.44
CA TRP A 18 -19.89 -1.01 -3.64
C TRP A 18 -19.87 -2.51 -3.42
N ASP A 19 -20.49 -3.22 -4.32
CA ASP A 19 -20.46 -4.68 -4.39
C ASP A 19 -19.71 -5.05 -5.68
N PRO A 20 -18.47 -5.57 -5.57
CA PRO A 20 -17.65 -5.86 -6.74
C PRO A 20 -18.29 -6.96 -7.59
N SER A 21 -18.42 -6.70 -8.87
CA SER A 21 -18.86 -7.69 -9.82
C SER A 21 -17.72 -8.65 -10.18
N TRP A 22 -18.08 -9.85 -10.70
CA TRP A 22 -17.06 -10.77 -11.23
C TRP A 22 -16.22 -10.16 -12.37
N ARG A 23 -16.78 -9.20 -13.10
CA ARG A 23 -16.06 -8.45 -14.16
C ARG A 23 -15.01 -7.54 -13.56
N ASP A 24 -15.31 -6.86 -12.47
CA ASP A 24 -14.35 -6.01 -11.76
C ASP A 24 -13.18 -6.87 -11.23
N ALA A 25 -13.49 -8.05 -10.69
CA ALA A 25 -12.48 -9.00 -10.24
C ALA A 25 -11.60 -9.52 -11.40
N LEU A 26 -12.19 -9.78 -12.57
CA LEU A 26 -11.42 -10.19 -13.76
C LEU A 26 -10.49 -9.08 -14.26
N VAL A 27 -10.96 -7.84 -14.30
CA VAL A 27 -10.12 -6.70 -14.72
C VAL A 27 -8.99 -6.47 -13.71
N ALA A 28 -9.29 -6.44 -12.42
CA ALA A 28 -8.27 -6.32 -11.37
C ALA A 28 -7.25 -7.47 -11.43
N GLY A 29 -7.73 -8.72 -11.59
CA GLY A 29 -6.88 -9.89 -11.77
C GLY A 29 -5.99 -9.81 -13.00
N SER A 30 -6.49 -9.24 -14.10
CA SER A 30 -5.70 -9.02 -15.31
C SER A 30 -4.61 -7.96 -15.11
N MET A 31 -4.89 -6.90 -14.34
CA MET A 31 -3.89 -5.89 -13.97
C MET A 31 -2.78 -6.51 -13.11
N ILE A 32 -3.15 -7.32 -12.10
CA ILE A 32 -2.19 -8.03 -11.25
C ILE A 32 -1.35 -9.01 -12.07
N ALA A 33 -1.98 -9.78 -12.97
CA ALA A 33 -1.26 -10.69 -13.85
C ALA A 33 -0.26 -9.95 -14.76
N GLY A 34 -0.66 -8.79 -15.28
CA GLY A 34 0.23 -7.90 -16.05
C GLY A 34 1.42 -7.43 -15.22
N MET A 35 1.19 -6.99 -13.97
CA MET A 35 2.25 -6.63 -13.02
C MET A 35 3.22 -7.79 -12.79
N VAL A 36 2.71 -8.99 -12.50
CA VAL A 36 3.53 -10.19 -12.30
C VAL A 36 4.45 -10.45 -13.49
N LEU A 37 3.94 -10.33 -14.73
CA LEU A 37 4.74 -10.50 -15.94
C LEU A 37 5.82 -9.43 -16.07
N VAL A 38 5.51 -8.16 -15.73
CA VAL A 38 6.48 -7.07 -15.76
C VAL A 38 7.57 -7.30 -14.70
N LEU A 39 7.19 -7.60 -13.45
CA LEU A 39 8.14 -7.87 -12.37
C LEU A 39 9.03 -9.08 -12.67
N ALA A 40 8.47 -10.14 -13.23
CA ALA A 40 9.26 -11.29 -13.71
C ALA A 40 10.24 -10.89 -14.81
N GLY A 41 9.81 -10.05 -15.77
CA GLY A 41 10.67 -9.48 -16.82
C GLY A 41 11.77 -8.55 -16.27
N MET A 42 11.54 -7.90 -15.14
CA MET A 42 12.54 -7.10 -14.40
C MET A 42 13.51 -7.99 -13.59
N GLY A 43 13.31 -9.31 -13.56
CA GLY A 43 14.15 -10.24 -12.82
C GLY A 43 13.82 -10.31 -11.33
N ARG A 44 12.59 -9.89 -10.91
CA ARG A 44 12.17 -10.05 -9.52
C ARG A 44 11.98 -11.52 -9.17
N GLN A 45 12.38 -11.90 -7.97
CA GLN A 45 12.24 -13.25 -7.45
C GLN A 45 10.78 -13.53 -7.14
N PHE A 46 10.34 -14.78 -7.33
CA PHE A 46 8.97 -15.14 -6.96
C PHE A 46 8.74 -15.16 -5.45
N TRP A 47 9.76 -15.61 -4.69
CA TRP A 47 9.72 -15.80 -3.24
C TRP A 47 11.09 -15.53 -2.64
N CYS A 48 11.15 -15.39 -1.30
CA CYS A 48 12.40 -15.22 -0.55
C CYS A 48 13.41 -16.35 -0.85
N GLU A 49 14.65 -16.00 -1.13
CA GLU A 49 15.76 -16.95 -1.34
C GLU A 49 16.14 -17.73 -0.08
N CYS A 50 15.61 -17.34 1.09
CA CYS A 50 15.91 -18.00 2.36
C CYS A 50 15.42 -19.45 2.45
N GLY A 51 14.59 -19.91 1.50
CA GLY A 51 14.01 -21.26 1.48
C GLY A 51 12.93 -21.51 2.54
N SER A 52 12.60 -20.53 3.36
CA SER A 52 11.51 -20.62 4.35
C SER A 52 10.17 -20.32 3.71
N TRP A 53 9.16 -21.15 3.98
CA TRP A 53 7.77 -20.94 3.54
C TRP A 53 6.92 -20.17 4.55
N VAL A 54 7.53 -19.58 5.58
CA VAL A 54 6.81 -18.73 6.54
C VAL A 54 6.24 -17.52 5.79
N PRO A 55 4.94 -17.27 5.87
CA PRO A 55 4.29 -16.24 5.03
C PRO A 55 4.53 -14.80 5.52
N TRP A 56 5.21 -14.60 6.64
CA TRP A 56 5.47 -13.25 7.17
C TRP A 56 6.95 -13.09 7.58
N SER A 57 7.44 -11.86 7.49
CA SER A 57 8.71 -11.43 8.08
C SER A 57 8.52 -10.03 8.67
N TRP A 58 8.90 -9.86 9.94
CA TRP A 58 8.87 -8.57 10.61
C TRP A 58 10.23 -7.87 10.61
N ASP A 59 11.23 -8.50 10.04
CA ASP A 59 12.59 -7.99 9.99
C ASP A 59 12.83 -7.17 8.72
N ILE A 60 12.68 -5.86 8.87
CA ILE A 60 12.89 -4.90 7.78
C ILE A 60 14.36 -4.54 7.56
N TRP A 61 15.26 -4.97 8.46
CA TRP A 61 16.69 -4.63 8.40
C TRP A 61 17.54 -5.67 7.67
N THR A 62 16.95 -6.75 7.23
CA THR A 62 17.66 -7.85 6.55
C THR A 62 17.18 -8.04 5.11
N ALA A 63 17.81 -9.00 4.42
CA ALA A 63 17.40 -9.42 3.07
C ALA A 63 16.00 -10.10 3.02
N HIS A 64 15.31 -10.25 4.16
CA HIS A 64 13.93 -10.76 4.22
C HIS A 64 12.88 -9.66 4.03
N ASN A 65 13.28 -8.39 4.10
CA ASN A 65 12.39 -7.25 3.90
C ASN A 65 11.71 -7.35 2.53
N SER A 66 10.37 -7.30 2.54
CA SER A 66 9.53 -7.38 1.33
C SER A 66 9.73 -8.64 0.48
N GLN A 67 10.12 -9.77 1.13
CA GLN A 67 10.36 -11.05 0.43
C GLN A 67 9.33 -12.13 0.78
N HIS A 68 8.54 -11.94 1.82
CA HIS A 68 7.44 -12.82 2.24
C HIS A 68 6.09 -12.18 1.90
N LEU A 69 4.97 -12.91 2.06
CA LEU A 69 3.64 -12.37 1.73
C LEU A 69 3.29 -11.14 2.58
N ILE A 70 3.63 -11.17 3.87
CA ILE A 70 3.26 -10.12 4.82
C ILE A 70 4.53 -9.65 5.53
N ASP A 71 4.73 -8.35 5.51
CA ASP A 71 5.72 -7.63 6.28
C ASP A 71 5.07 -6.40 6.95
N PRO A 72 5.80 -5.57 7.69
CA PRO A 72 5.24 -4.35 8.27
C PRO A 72 4.66 -3.38 7.22
N TYR A 73 5.23 -3.29 6.01
CA TYR A 73 4.77 -2.37 4.98
C TYR A 73 3.44 -2.78 4.33
N PHE A 74 3.00 -4.04 4.52
CA PHE A 74 1.63 -4.46 4.20
C PHE A 74 0.57 -3.46 4.73
N PHE A 75 0.78 -2.91 5.94
CA PHE A 75 -0.14 -1.91 6.50
C PHE A 75 -0.08 -0.58 5.74
N SER A 76 1.06 -0.19 5.20
CA SER A 76 1.17 0.99 4.32
C SER A 76 0.34 0.82 3.05
N HIS A 77 0.35 -0.36 2.44
CA HIS A 77 -0.49 -0.67 1.27
C HIS A 77 -1.98 -0.73 1.61
N VAL A 78 -2.37 -1.19 2.81
CA VAL A 78 -3.74 -1.02 3.31
C VAL A 78 -4.11 0.46 3.36
N LEU A 79 -3.21 1.33 3.85
CA LEU A 79 -3.45 2.77 3.92
C LEU A 79 -3.49 3.43 2.53
N HIS A 80 -2.76 2.93 1.52
CA HIS A 80 -2.94 3.36 0.11
C HIS A 80 -4.40 3.15 -0.31
N GLY A 81 -4.97 1.99 -0.05
CA GLY A 81 -6.38 1.71 -0.36
C GLY A 81 -7.36 2.64 0.34
N VAL A 82 -7.11 2.95 1.62
CA VAL A 82 -7.89 3.95 2.39
C VAL A 82 -7.81 5.31 1.72
N LEU A 83 -6.61 5.78 1.39
CA LEU A 83 -6.37 7.09 0.78
C LEU A 83 -6.98 7.18 -0.62
N PHE A 84 -6.81 6.15 -1.46
CA PHE A 84 -7.36 6.11 -2.80
C PHE A 84 -8.90 6.12 -2.78
N TYR A 85 -9.54 5.37 -1.86
CA TYR A 85 -10.98 5.41 -1.72
C TYR A 85 -11.47 6.85 -1.49
N TRP A 86 -10.93 7.54 -0.50
CA TRP A 86 -11.36 8.90 -0.14
C TRP A 86 -10.98 9.92 -1.19
N ALA A 87 -9.80 9.84 -1.79
CA ALA A 87 -9.37 10.74 -2.85
C ALA A 87 -10.26 10.62 -4.10
N LEU A 88 -10.59 9.39 -4.50
CA LEU A 88 -11.39 9.14 -5.71
C LEU A 88 -12.88 9.48 -5.52
N LEU A 89 -13.39 9.59 -4.28
CA LEU A 89 -14.73 10.11 -4.03
C LEU A 89 -14.89 11.56 -4.49
N TRP A 90 -13.81 12.35 -4.49
CA TRP A 90 -13.83 13.74 -4.95
C TRP A 90 -13.91 13.87 -6.48
N VAL A 91 -13.82 12.78 -7.22
CA VAL A 91 -13.95 12.78 -8.67
C VAL A 91 -15.42 12.48 -9.07
N PRO A 92 -16.24 13.50 -9.38
CA PRO A 92 -17.70 13.39 -9.38
C PRO A 92 -18.27 12.53 -10.50
N ARG A 93 -17.52 12.25 -11.56
CA ARG A 93 -18.00 11.52 -12.76
C ARG A 93 -17.65 10.05 -12.75
N LEU A 94 -16.87 9.58 -11.77
CA LEU A 94 -16.48 8.18 -11.67
C LEU A 94 -17.54 7.40 -10.86
N ASN A 95 -18.01 6.30 -11.41
CA ASN A 95 -18.77 5.32 -10.65
C ASN A 95 -17.83 4.48 -9.77
N GLN A 96 -18.38 3.70 -8.85
CA GLN A 96 -17.60 2.92 -7.88
C GLN A 96 -16.67 1.88 -8.52
N THR A 97 -17.13 1.22 -9.59
CA THR A 97 -16.29 0.29 -10.37
C THR A 97 -15.03 0.98 -10.89
N TRP A 98 -15.18 2.12 -11.55
CA TRP A 98 -14.01 2.86 -12.07
C TRP A 98 -13.10 3.38 -10.97
N ARG A 99 -13.66 3.84 -9.84
CA ARG A 99 -12.84 4.26 -8.68
C ARG A 99 -12.00 3.10 -8.15
N PHE A 100 -12.61 1.94 -7.98
CA PHE A 100 -11.90 0.74 -7.55
C PHE A 100 -10.81 0.32 -8.54
N LEU A 101 -11.14 0.22 -9.83
CA LEU A 101 -10.16 -0.17 -10.85
C LEU A 101 -9.02 0.84 -11.00
N ILE A 102 -9.29 2.14 -10.83
CA ILE A 102 -8.25 3.17 -10.79
C ILE A 102 -7.37 2.99 -9.54
N ALA A 103 -7.94 2.72 -8.38
CA ALA A 103 -7.17 2.47 -7.16
C ALA A 103 -6.24 1.25 -7.33
N VAL A 104 -6.74 0.14 -7.87
CA VAL A 104 -5.92 -1.04 -8.20
C VAL A 104 -4.85 -0.71 -9.24
N GLY A 105 -5.19 0.06 -10.27
CA GLY A 105 -4.24 0.49 -11.30
C GLY A 105 -3.12 1.38 -10.76
N LEU A 106 -3.43 2.28 -9.81
CA LEU A 106 -2.44 3.12 -9.13
C LEU A 106 -1.49 2.25 -8.30
N GLU A 107 -2.02 1.29 -7.54
CA GLU A 107 -1.21 0.39 -6.73
C GLU A 107 -0.32 -0.50 -7.59
N VAL A 108 -0.87 -1.14 -8.61
CA VAL A 108 -0.10 -1.93 -9.59
C VAL A 108 1.02 -1.10 -10.23
N SER A 109 0.74 0.18 -10.53
CA SER A 109 1.75 1.08 -11.09
C SER A 109 2.83 1.43 -10.07
N TRP A 110 2.44 1.58 -8.80
CA TRP A 110 3.37 1.79 -7.69
C TRP A 110 4.28 0.59 -7.51
N GLU A 111 3.76 -0.62 -7.44
CA GLU A 111 4.54 -1.86 -7.32
C GLU A 111 5.59 -2.01 -8.42
N ILE A 112 5.22 -1.71 -9.67
CA ILE A 112 6.17 -1.73 -10.78
C ILE A 112 7.26 -0.65 -10.60
N LEU A 113 6.86 0.55 -10.18
CA LEU A 113 7.78 1.66 -9.96
C LEU A 113 8.71 1.39 -8.79
N GLU A 114 8.20 0.92 -7.66
CA GLU A 114 8.92 0.60 -6.44
C GLU A 114 10.01 -0.45 -6.70
N ASN A 115 9.70 -1.43 -7.52
CA ASN A 115 10.63 -2.48 -7.94
C ASN A 115 11.59 -2.06 -9.06
N SER A 116 11.54 -0.81 -9.52
CA SER A 116 12.51 -0.27 -10.47
C SER A 116 13.85 0.04 -9.80
N PRO A 117 14.97 -0.02 -10.55
CA PRO A 117 16.27 0.36 -10.01
C PRO A 117 16.30 1.77 -9.41
N LEU A 118 15.52 2.70 -9.98
CA LEU A 118 15.43 4.08 -9.51
C LEU A 118 14.93 4.17 -8.07
N ILE A 119 13.85 3.49 -7.74
CA ILE A 119 13.25 3.54 -6.41
C ILE A 119 14.02 2.65 -5.43
N ILE A 120 14.51 1.50 -5.85
CA ILE A 120 15.36 0.63 -5.02
C ILE A 120 16.61 1.38 -4.56
N GLU A 121 17.31 2.05 -5.47
CA GLU A 121 18.49 2.86 -5.12
C GLU A 121 18.10 4.01 -4.19
N ARG A 122 16.96 4.65 -4.45
CA ARG A 122 16.45 5.72 -3.61
C ARG A 122 16.13 5.26 -2.19
N TYR A 123 15.52 4.08 -2.01
CA TYR A 123 15.29 3.50 -0.69
C TYR A 123 16.60 3.23 0.05
N ARG A 124 17.59 2.64 -0.61
CA ARG A 124 18.91 2.37 -0.02
C ARG A 124 19.64 3.62 0.45
N GLU A 125 19.48 4.72 -0.27
CA GLU A 125 20.13 6.00 0.04
C GLU A 125 19.37 6.79 1.11
N ALA A 126 18.05 6.78 1.04
CA ALA A 126 17.19 7.69 1.80
C ALA A 126 16.63 7.10 3.08
N THR A 127 16.59 5.77 3.20
CA THR A 127 15.96 5.08 4.33
C THR A 127 16.95 4.12 5.00
N MET A 128 16.47 3.39 6.02
CA MET A 128 17.26 2.33 6.66
C MET A 128 17.26 1.01 5.88
N ALA A 129 16.55 0.93 4.78
CA ALA A 129 16.48 -0.28 3.94
C ALA A 129 17.77 -0.51 3.13
N VAL A 130 18.94 -0.46 3.79
CA VAL A 130 20.28 -0.53 3.13
C VAL A 130 20.45 -1.82 2.34
N GLY A 131 19.82 -2.89 2.75
CA GLY A 131 19.85 -4.20 2.07
C GLY A 131 18.68 -4.45 1.12
N TYR A 132 17.81 -3.48 0.91
CA TYR A 132 16.63 -3.66 0.05
C TYR A 132 17.00 -3.93 -1.39
N THR A 133 16.48 -4.99 -1.96
CA THR A 133 16.75 -5.43 -3.34
C THR A 133 15.54 -5.37 -4.26
N GLY A 134 14.43 -4.81 -3.78
CA GLY A 134 13.10 -4.86 -4.37
C GLY A 134 12.30 -6.02 -3.77
N ASP A 135 11.00 -6.04 -4.02
CA ASP A 135 10.08 -7.01 -3.47
C ASP A 135 10.14 -8.33 -4.22
N SER A 136 9.72 -9.40 -3.55
CA SER A 136 9.34 -10.62 -4.26
C SER A 136 8.01 -10.40 -5.00
N ILE A 137 7.79 -11.14 -6.08
CA ILE A 137 6.52 -11.09 -6.83
C ILE A 137 5.34 -11.44 -5.92
N ALA A 138 5.52 -12.40 -4.99
CA ALA A 138 4.49 -12.82 -4.04
C ALA A 138 4.14 -11.70 -3.05
N ASN A 139 5.13 -10.93 -2.58
CA ASN A 139 4.93 -9.76 -1.73
C ASN A 139 4.14 -8.68 -2.49
N SER A 140 4.60 -8.24 -3.67
CA SER A 140 3.90 -7.24 -4.49
C SER A 140 2.43 -7.62 -4.79
N VAL A 141 2.13 -8.91 -5.05
CA VAL A 141 0.74 -9.37 -5.21
C VAL A 141 -0.06 -9.19 -3.92
N THR A 142 0.56 -9.46 -2.78
CA THR A 142 -0.10 -9.31 -1.47
C THR A 142 -0.31 -7.83 -1.14
N ASP A 143 0.59 -6.95 -1.54
CA ASP A 143 0.50 -5.51 -1.30
C ASP A 143 -0.62 -4.87 -2.14
N VAL A 144 -0.80 -5.30 -3.39
CA VAL A 144 -2.01 -4.95 -4.15
C VAL A 144 -3.28 -5.48 -3.47
N ALA A 145 -3.26 -6.69 -2.91
CA ALA A 145 -4.40 -7.22 -2.16
C ALA A 145 -4.65 -6.43 -0.86
N ALA A 146 -3.61 -5.98 -0.18
CA ALA A 146 -3.69 -5.09 0.99
C ALA A 146 -4.35 -3.75 0.64
N CYS A 147 -3.97 -3.15 -0.48
CA CYS A 147 -4.62 -1.94 -0.99
C CYS A 147 -6.11 -2.19 -1.28
N MET A 148 -6.45 -3.29 -1.94
CA MET A 148 -7.85 -3.65 -2.17
C MET A 148 -8.63 -3.83 -0.88
N LEU A 149 -8.01 -4.41 0.16
CA LEU A 149 -8.59 -4.57 1.51
C LEU A 149 -8.85 -3.20 2.16
N GLY A 150 -7.91 -2.28 2.11
CA GLY A 150 -8.05 -0.92 2.63
C GLY A 150 -9.15 -0.13 1.93
N TYR A 151 -9.23 -0.26 0.60
CA TYR A 151 -10.30 0.32 -0.20
C TYR A 151 -11.67 -0.23 0.20
N TRP A 152 -11.80 -1.56 0.28
CA TRP A 152 -13.02 -2.24 0.72
C TRP A 152 -13.42 -1.82 2.13
N PHE A 153 -12.47 -1.81 3.08
CA PHE A 153 -12.71 -1.38 4.46
C PHE A 153 -13.32 0.02 4.51
N SER A 154 -12.71 0.98 3.80
CA SER A 154 -13.19 2.36 3.75
C SER A 154 -14.57 2.48 3.14
N SER A 155 -14.87 1.67 2.11
CA SER A 155 -16.19 1.63 1.48
C SER A 155 -17.29 1.07 2.40
N ARG A 156 -16.95 0.22 3.38
CA ARG A 156 -17.93 -0.43 4.28
C ARG A 156 -18.12 0.29 5.61
N PHE A 157 -17.03 0.84 6.18
CA PHE A 157 -17.05 1.34 7.55
C PHE A 157 -17.04 2.87 7.65
N GLY A 158 -16.78 3.58 6.54
CA GLY A 158 -16.87 5.02 6.46
C GLY A 158 -15.67 5.77 7.08
N TRP A 159 -15.75 7.09 7.05
CA TRP A 159 -14.61 7.96 7.32
C TRP A 159 -14.03 7.85 8.73
N ARG A 160 -14.88 7.69 9.75
CA ARG A 160 -14.44 7.60 11.16
C ARG A 160 -13.53 6.41 11.39
N TRP A 161 -13.92 5.24 10.86
CA TRP A 161 -13.14 4.02 10.96
C TRP A 161 -11.92 4.04 10.06
N SER A 162 -12.01 4.68 8.88
CA SER A 162 -10.86 4.89 8.00
C SER A 162 -9.79 5.75 8.67
N VAL A 163 -10.18 6.86 9.31
CA VAL A 163 -9.26 7.71 10.08
C VAL A 163 -8.68 6.96 11.29
N ALA A 164 -9.51 6.20 12.02
CA ALA A 164 -9.02 5.41 13.15
C ALA A 164 -8.01 4.34 12.69
N LEU A 165 -8.28 3.63 11.60
CA LEU A 165 -7.36 2.66 11.01
C LEU A 165 -6.05 3.35 10.59
N PHE A 166 -6.13 4.48 9.90
CA PHE A 166 -4.96 5.24 9.45
C PHE A 166 -4.07 5.63 10.63
N VAL A 167 -4.64 6.33 11.62
CA VAL A 167 -3.88 6.81 12.78
C VAL A 167 -3.30 5.65 13.59
N LEU A 168 -4.08 4.58 13.80
CA LEU A 168 -3.62 3.41 14.54
C LEU A 168 -2.46 2.71 13.82
N SER A 169 -2.58 2.47 12.50
CA SER A 169 -1.50 1.86 11.71
C SER A 169 -0.24 2.69 11.75
N GLU A 170 -0.32 4.01 11.54
CA GLU A 170 0.84 4.92 11.60
C GLU A 170 1.55 4.86 12.96
N ILE A 171 0.78 4.88 14.07
CA ILE A 171 1.35 4.82 15.43
C ILE A 171 1.98 3.44 15.68
N VAL A 172 1.29 2.36 15.33
CA VAL A 172 1.80 1.00 15.57
C VAL A 172 3.08 0.75 14.78
N MET A 173 3.12 1.12 13.51
CA MET A 173 4.29 1.01 12.66
C MET A 173 5.46 1.84 13.21
N LEU A 174 5.21 3.08 13.60
CA LEU A 174 6.22 3.95 14.21
C LEU A 174 6.86 3.34 15.46
N ILE A 175 6.05 2.67 16.30
CA ILE A 175 6.53 2.03 17.52
C ILE A 175 7.30 0.74 17.21
N LEU A 176 6.80 -0.06 16.26
CA LEU A 176 7.36 -1.41 15.99
C LEU A 176 8.64 -1.34 15.15
N ILE A 177 8.68 -0.48 14.15
CA ILE A 177 9.76 -0.46 13.17
C ILE A 177 10.38 0.93 12.97
N ARG A 178 9.98 1.95 13.75
CA ARG A 178 10.42 3.34 13.60
C ARG A 178 10.21 3.92 12.20
N ASP A 179 9.25 3.35 11.47
CA ASP A 179 8.85 3.80 10.15
C ASP A 179 7.32 3.71 10.03
N ASN A 180 6.75 4.42 9.08
CA ASN A 180 5.35 4.37 8.73
C ASN A 180 5.15 4.99 7.34
N LEU A 181 3.93 4.97 6.80
CA LEU A 181 3.65 5.49 5.47
C LEU A 181 4.08 6.95 5.30
N LEU A 182 3.77 7.82 6.28
CA LEU A 182 4.09 9.25 6.17
C LEU A 182 5.59 9.50 6.21
N LEU A 183 6.34 8.83 7.09
CA LEU A 183 7.80 8.95 7.16
C LEU A 183 8.45 8.36 5.92
N ASN A 184 7.98 7.21 5.45
CA ASN A 184 8.51 6.55 4.26
C ASN A 184 8.39 7.47 3.03
N VAL A 185 7.21 8.03 2.79
CA VAL A 185 6.98 9.00 1.71
C VAL A 185 7.85 10.26 1.90
N LEU A 186 7.93 10.80 3.12
CA LEU A 186 8.76 11.97 3.41
C LEU A 186 10.23 11.70 3.08
N MET A 187 10.77 10.58 3.57
CA MET A 187 12.17 10.21 3.37
C MET A 187 12.48 9.91 1.90
N LEU A 188 11.53 9.29 1.20
CA LEU A 188 11.67 9.01 -0.24
C LEU A 188 11.75 10.31 -1.07
N VAL A 189 10.93 11.31 -0.73
CA VAL A 189 10.89 12.61 -1.44
C VAL A 189 12.02 13.53 -0.99
N SER A 190 12.22 13.68 0.32
CA SER A 190 13.16 14.62 0.93
C SER A 190 13.85 13.99 2.14
N PRO A 191 14.95 13.26 1.96
CA PRO A 191 15.66 12.60 3.05
C PRO A 191 16.13 13.57 4.12
N ILE A 192 15.86 13.24 5.36
CA ILE A 192 16.27 14.02 6.55
C ILE A 192 17.27 13.19 7.36
N PRO A 193 18.57 13.55 7.41
CA PRO A 193 19.58 12.73 8.08
C PRO A 193 19.25 12.40 9.54
N ALA A 194 18.69 13.34 10.28
CA ALA A 194 18.31 13.14 11.68
C ALA A 194 17.22 12.06 11.86
N ILE A 195 16.30 11.92 10.89
CA ILE A 195 15.29 10.85 10.88
C ILE A 195 15.97 9.51 10.57
N GLN A 196 16.86 9.48 9.57
CA GLN A 196 17.60 8.29 9.18
C GLN A 196 18.46 7.76 10.35
N GLU A 197 19.17 8.64 11.05
CA GLU A 197 19.92 8.30 12.25
C GLU A 197 19.04 7.72 13.36
N TRP A 198 17.88 8.34 13.59
CA TRP A 198 16.92 7.86 14.61
C TRP A 198 16.32 6.51 14.24
N GLN A 199 16.03 6.28 12.96
CA GLN A 199 15.50 5.00 12.47
C GLN A 199 16.54 3.88 12.58
N SER A 200 17.83 4.17 12.44
CA SER A 200 18.95 3.20 12.48
C SER A 200 19.48 2.92 13.90
N ALA A 201 19.08 3.70 14.91
CA ALA A 201 19.51 3.55 16.29
C ALA A 201 18.71 2.45 17.01
#